data_0c9c00a9f5b522b7a44bef8af7230e39
#
_entry.id   0c9c00a9f5b522b7a44bef8af7230e39
#
_cell.length_a   1.000
_cell.length_b   1.000
_cell.length_c   1.000
_cell.angle_alpha   90.00
_cell.angle_beta   90.00
_cell.angle_gamma   90.00
#
_symmetry.space_group_name_H-M   'P 1'
#
loop_
_entity.id
_entity.type
_entity.pdbx_description
1 polymer ?
#
loop_
_entity_poly.entity_id
_entity_poly.type
_entity_poly.pdbx_seq_one_letter_code
_entity_poly.pdbx_strand_id
1 'polypeptide(L)'
;MSLENWNDNFNRRIHRQEINSFLEGLLELEIERENQSIYIPDVEIKETAKAFYLKIEIPGTIKHQIDLKLNDNTVMIQGKRIFEPKAKDEKLIYSDFRYGRWQRIVSLPMPITVHGMSAEYAYGILELVLYKQNAIC
;
A
#
# COMPACT_ATOMS: atom_id res chain seq x y z
N MET A 1 -19.01 -2.87 -0.06
CA MET A 1 -18.58 -1.73 0.76
C MET A 1 -18.53 -0.48 -0.09
N SER A 2 -19.09 0.62 0.36
CA SER A 2 -19.00 1.88 -0.37
C SER A 2 -17.58 2.43 -0.28
N LEU A 3 -17.19 3.26 -1.25
CA LEU A 3 -15.87 3.92 -1.25
C LEU A 3 -15.66 4.75 0.01
N GLU A 4 -16.72 5.44 0.48
CA GLU A 4 -16.66 6.23 1.71
C GLU A 4 -16.31 5.38 2.91
N ASN A 5 -17.01 4.25 3.09
CA ASN A 5 -16.75 3.35 4.20
C ASN A 5 -15.34 2.74 4.13
N TRP A 6 -14.89 2.45 2.92
CA TRP A 6 -13.55 1.91 2.75
C TRP A 6 -12.48 2.93 3.12
N ASN A 7 -12.66 4.18 2.69
CA ASN A 7 -11.73 5.25 3.03
C ASN A 7 -11.67 5.49 4.54
N ASP A 8 -12.81 5.47 5.21
CA ASP A 8 -12.86 5.63 6.66
C ASP A 8 -12.10 4.51 7.37
N ASN A 9 -12.33 3.27 6.95
CA ASN A 9 -11.62 2.13 7.51
C ASN A 9 -10.12 2.19 7.22
N PHE A 10 -9.77 2.63 6.03
CA PHE A 10 -8.39 2.80 5.63
C PHE A 10 -7.70 3.87 6.47
N ASN A 11 -8.36 5.01 6.67
CA ASN A 11 -7.84 6.10 7.48
C ASN A 11 -7.64 5.69 8.95
N ARG A 12 -8.51 4.85 9.49
CA ARG A 12 -8.35 4.33 10.86
C ARG A 12 -7.15 3.43 11.01
N ARG A 13 -6.74 2.76 9.93
CA ARG A 13 -5.56 1.91 9.93
C ARG A 13 -4.27 2.70 9.82
N ILE A 14 -4.36 3.96 9.39
CA ILE A 14 -3.20 4.82 9.30
C ILE A 14 -2.91 5.33 10.70
N HIS A 15 -1.84 4.85 11.24
CA HIS A 15 -1.37 5.33 12.51
C HIS A 15 -0.32 6.39 12.29
N ARG A 16 -0.37 7.44 13.09
CA ARG A 16 0.80 8.27 13.27
C ARG A 16 1.83 7.38 13.95
N GLN A 17 2.59 6.69 13.15
CA GLN A 17 3.61 5.80 13.67
C GLN A 17 4.65 6.64 14.40
N GLU A 18 4.96 6.25 15.61
CA GLU A 18 6.22 6.64 16.19
C GLU A 18 7.32 6.08 15.31
N ILE A 19 8.41 6.80 15.19
CA ILE A 19 9.54 6.42 14.35
C ILE A 19 9.98 4.98 14.64
N ASN A 20 9.98 4.60 15.92
CA ASN A 20 10.40 3.25 16.34
C ASN A 20 9.48 2.15 15.76
N SER A 21 8.18 2.33 15.85
CA SER A 21 7.24 1.35 15.31
C SER A 21 7.37 1.20 13.80
N PHE A 22 7.61 2.32 13.11
CA PHE A 22 7.82 2.29 11.67
C PHE A 22 9.09 1.53 11.32
N LEU A 23 10.19 1.81 12.04
CA LEU A 23 11.47 1.13 11.83
C LEU A 23 11.38 -0.36 12.14
N GLU A 24 10.66 -0.72 13.20
CA GLU A 24 10.40 -2.14 13.52
C GLU A 24 9.65 -2.83 12.39
N GLY A 25 8.63 -2.18 11.84
CA GLY A 25 7.91 -2.71 10.70
C GLY A 25 8.80 -2.91 9.48
N LEU A 26 9.70 -1.96 9.20
CA LEU A 26 10.66 -2.09 8.11
C LEU A 26 11.63 -3.23 8.34
N LEU A 27 12.09 -3.40 9.56
CA LEU A 27 13.02 -4.47 9.93
C LEU A 27 12.38 -5.85 9.77
N GLU A 28 11.14 -6.00 10.24
CA GLU A 28 10.38 -7.23 10.06
C GLU A 28 10.21 -7.57 8.57
N LEU A 29 9.93 -6.58 7.74
CA LEU A 29 9.79 -6.76 6.31
C LEU A 29 11.10 -7.17 5.65
N GLU A 30 12.22 -6.65 6.08
CA GLU A 30 13.53 -7.08 5.61
C GLU A 30 13.81 -8.54 5.97
N ILE A 31 13.49 -8.95 7.19
CA ILE A 31 13.63 -10.33 7.64
C ILE A 31 12.72 -11.25 6.81
N GLU A 32 11.48 -10.85 6.56
CA GLU A 32 10.57 -11.61 5.72
C GLU A 32 11.07 -11.74 4.28
N ARG A 33 11.71 -10.69 3.75
CA ARG A 33 12.32 -10.73 2.42
C ARG A 33 13.44 -11.77 2.30
N GLU A 34 14.21 -11.93 3.34
CA GLU A 34 15.27 -12.94 3.37
C GLU A 34 14.68 -14.35 3.39
N ASN A 35 13.54 -14.54 4.04
CA ASN A 35 12.92 -15.84 4.27
C ASN A 35 11.79 -16.17 3.30
N GLN A 36 11.15 -15.16 2.71
CA GLN A 36 9.99 -15.33 1.83
C GLN A 36 10.10 -14.43 0.62
N SER A 37 9.59 -14.93 -0.49
CA SER A 37 9.51 -14.14 -1.71
C SER A 37 8.42 -13.07 -1.55
N ILE A 38 8.82 -11.81 -1.47
CA ILE A 38 7.92 -10.66 -1.46
C ILE A 38 8.10 -9.93 -2.78
N TYR A 39 7.02 -9.68 -3.51
CA TYR A 39 7.16 -8.90 -4.73
C TYR A 39 6.93 -7.41 -4.46
N ILE A 40 7.51 -6.59 -5.32
CA ILE A 40 7.44 -5.14 -5.24
C ILE A 40 6.56 -4.64 -6.38
N PRO A 41 5.37 -4.10 -6.08
CA PRO A 41 4.48 -3.61 -7.13
C PRO A 41 5.00 -2.33 -7.76
N ASP A 42 4.62 -2.10 -9.00
CA ASP A 42 4.97 -0.88 -9.72
C ASP A 42 4.17 0.30 -9.20
N VAL A 43 4.81 1.46 -9.18
CA VAL A 43 4.21 2.69 -8.68
C VAL A 43 4.45 3.83 -9.67
N GLU A 44 3.45 4.70 -9.80
CA GLU A 44 3.55 5.96 -10.51
C GLU A 44 3.28 7.09 -9.52
N ILE A 45 4.11 8.12 -9.55
CA ILE A 45 4.00 9.25 -8.64
C ILE A 45 3.91 10.54 -9.44
N LYS A 46 2.88 11.33 -9.17
CA LYS A 46 2.72 12.66 -9.74
C LYS A 46 2.67 13.67 -8.60
N GLU A 47 3.12 14.87 -8.88
CA GLU A 47 3.17 15.94 -7.89
C GLU A 47 2.45 17.18 -8.41
N THR A 48 1.68 17.82 -7.53
CA THR A 48 1.16 19.16 -7.73
C THR A 48 1.73 20.08 -6.66
N ALA A 49 1.39 21.36 -6.70
CA ALA A 49 1.82 22.29 -5.66
C ALA A 49 1.35 21.88 -4.26
N LYS A 50 0.23 21.15 -4.17
CA LYS A 50 -0.42 20.84 -2.89
C LYS A 50 -0.28 19.37 -2.47
N ALA A 51 -0.09 18.44 -3.41
CA ALA A 51 -0.24 17.03 -3.11
C ALA A 51 0.61 16.14 -3.99
N PHE A 52 0.81 14.90 -3.51
CA PHE A 52 1.35 13.81 -4.30
C PHE A 52 0.23 12.83 -4.64
N TYR A 53 0.23 12.35 -5.87
CA TYR A 53 -0.72 11.37 -6.37
C TYR A 53 0.03 10.09 -6.68
N LEU A 54 -0.27 9.04 -5.95
CA LEU A 54 0.38 7.75 -6.10
C LEU A 54 -0.60 6.76 -6.72
N LYS A 55 -0.13 6.00 -7.71
CA LYS A 55 -0.87 4.85 -8.24
C LYS A 55 0.00 3.62 -8.09
N ILE A 56 -0.56 2.58 -7.51
CA ILE A 56 0.14 1.33 -7.26
C ILE A 56 -0.65 0.19 -7.92
N GLU A 57 0.02 -0.59 -8.76
CA GLU A 57 -0.58 -1.73 -9.43
C GLU A 57 -0.56 -2.96 -8.53
N ILE A 58 -1.71 -3.30 -7.97
CA ILE A 58 -1.84 -4.43 -7.04
C ILE A 58 -3.08 -5.27 -7.35
N PRO A 59 -3.20 -5.78 -8.59
CA PRO A 59 -4.37 -6.58 -8.96
C PRO A 59 -4.47 -7.84 -8.11
N GLY A 60 -5.68 -8.23 -7.78
CA GLY A 60 -5.91 -9.43 -6.98
C GLY A 60 -5.73 -9.24 -5.48
N THR A 61 -5.49 -8.02 -5.02
CA THR A 61 -5.37 -7.71 -3.61
C THR A 61 -6.74 -7.41 -3.01
N ILE A 62 -6.97 -7.86 -1.80
CA ILE A 62 -8.20 -7.58 -1.07
C ILE A 62 -8.07 -6.22 -0.40
N LYS A 63 -9.03 -5.32 -0.68
CA LYS A 63 -9.01 -3.93 -0.19
C LYS A 63 -8.74 -3.81 1.30
N HIS A 64 -9.46 -4.55 2.11
CA HIS A 64 -9.35 -4.41 3.57
C HIS A 64 -8.10 -5.02 4.16
N GLN A 65 -7.27 -5.68 3.33
CA GLN A 65 -5.98 -6.20 3.74
C GLN A 65 -4.81 -5.31 3.34
N ILE A 66 -5.10 -4.18 2.70
CA ILE A 66 -4.07 -3.20 2.35
C ILE A 66 -3.76 -2.37 3.60
N ASP A 67 -2.49 -2.33 3.97
CA ASP A 67 -2.02 -1.54 5.10
C ASP A 67 -1.14 -0.40 4.59
N LEU A 68 -1.33 0.76 5.18
CA LEU A 68 -0.58 1.97 4.86
C LEU A 68 0.02 2.53 6.13
N LYS A 69 1.30 2.86 6.06
CA LYS A 69 2.01 3.55 7.15
C LYS A 69 2.70 4.77 6.59
N LEU A 70 2.54 5.88 7.28
CA LEU A 70 3.14 7.16 6.91
C LEU A 70 4.12 7.60 8.01
N ASN A 71 5.27 8.10 7.59
CA ASN A 71 6.25 8.68 8.49
C ASN A 71 6.94 9.83 7.76
N ASP A 72 6.62 11.06 8.17
CA ASP A 72 7.19 12.28 7.59
C ASP A 72 6.99 12.35 6.07
N ASN A 73 7.97 11.88 5.32
CA ASN A 73 7.90 11.86 3.85
C ASN A 73 7.99 10.45 3.27
N THR A 74 7.85 9.43 4.11
CA THR A 74 7.94 8.04 3.68
C THR A 74 6.57 7.37 3.77
N VAL A 75 6.22 6.64 2.71
CA VAL A 75 4.95 5.91 2.61
C VAL A 75 5.31 4.44 2.46
N MET A 76 4.82 3.61 3.37
CA MET A 76 4.93 2.16 3.25
C MET A 76 3.56 1.59 3.00
N ILE A 77 3.42 0.84 1.91
CA ILE A 77 2.17 0.19 1.51
C ILE A 77 2.45 -1.29 1.40
N GLN A 78 1.59 -2.10 2.00
CA GLN A 78 1.74 -3.54 1.95
C GLN A 78 0.40 -4.23 1.86
N GLY A 79 0.41 -5.45 1.38
CA GLY A 79 -0.78 -6.26 1.25
C GLY A 79 -0.45 -7.66 0.80
N LYS A 80 -1.49 -8.36 0.38
CA LYS A 80 -1.34 -9.75 -0.04
C LYS A 80 -2.22 -10.03 -1.26
N ARG A 81 -1.61 -10.65 -2.26
CA ARG A 81 -2.35 -11.17 -3.40
C ARG A 81 -2.64 -12.64 -3.13
N ILE A 82 -3.93 -12.98 -3.09
CA ILE A 82 -4.38 -14.29 -2.65
C ILE A 82 -4.38 -15.26 -3.82
N PHE A 83 -3.84 -16.44 -3.56
CA PHE A 83 -3.93 -17.57 -4.47
C PHE A 83 -5.32 -18.20 -4.33
N GLU A 84 -6.03 -18.39 -5.45
CA GLU A 84 -7.32 -19.07 -5.44
C GLU A 84 -7.10 -20.58 -5.24
N PRO A 85 -7.84 -21.20 -4.32
CA PRO A 85 -7.75 -22.66 -4.17
C PRO A 85 -8.24 -23.34 -5.42
N LYS A 86 -7.47 -24.32 -5.89
CA LYS A 86 -7.86 -25.10 -7.07
C LYS A 86 -8.93 -26.13 -6.70
N ALA A 87 -9.78 -26.48 -7.67
CA ALA A 87 -10.73 -27.56 -7.55
C ALA A 87 -9.97 -28.91 -7.48
N LYS A 88 -10.67 -29.95 -6.96
CA LYS A 88 -10.05 -31.25 -6.73
C LYS A 88 -9.42 -31.89 -7.99
N ASP A 89 -10.00 -31.62 -9.14
CA ASP A 89 -9.59 -32.21 -10.41
C ASP A 89 -8.72 -31.26 -11.24
N GLU A 90 -8.41 -30.08 -10.71
CA GLU A 90 -7.56 -29.12 -11.39
C GLU A 90 -6.08 -29.39 -11.11
N LYS A 91 -5.26 -29.23 -12.14
CA LYS A 91 -3.81 -29.27 -12.03
C LYS A 91 -3.25 -27.98 -12.59
N LEU A 92 -2.51 -27.27 -11.80
CA LEU A 92 -1.81 -26.07 -12.29
C LEU A 92 -0.67 -26.51 -13.19
N ILE A 93 -0.73 -26.13 -14.46
CA ILE A 93 0.31 -26.46 -15.43
C ILE A 93 1.42 -25.41 -15.39
N TYR A 94 1.04 -24.12 -15.28
CA TYR A 94 2.00 -23.03 -15.35
C TYR A 94 1.37 -21.74 -14.84
N SER A 95 2.16 -20.92 -14.19
CA SER A 95 1.73 -19.58 -13.78
C SER A 95 2.91 -18.64 -13.67
N ASP A 96 2.79 -17.45 -14.28
CA ASP A 96 3.71 -16.33 -14.08
C ASP A 96 3.19 -15.37 -13.02
N PHE A 97 2.02 -15.65 -12.45
CA PHE A 97 1.44 -14.75 -11.47
C PHE A 97 2.24 -14.75 -10.18
N ARG A 98 2.43 -13.57 -9.64
CA ARG A 98 3.10 -13.39 -8.36
C ARG A 98 2.04 -13.31 -7.28
N TYR A 99 1.98 -14.36 -6.47
CA TYR A 99 1.08 -14.43 -5.33
C TYR A 99 1.82 -14.17 -4.03
N GLY A 100 1.08 -13.95 -2.97
CA GLY A 100 1.62 -13.76 -1.65
C GLY A 100 1.78 -12.29 -1.29
N ARG A 101 2.69 -12.04 -0.38
CA ARG A 101 2.89 -10.70 0.18
C ARG A 101 3.57 -9.78 -0.80
N TRP A 102 3.16 -8.52 -0.77
CA TRP A 102 3.81 -7.46 -1.52
C TRP A 102 3.99 -6.24 -0.62
N GLN A 103 4.97 -5.43 -0.94
CA GLN A 103 5.17 -4.16 -0.26
C GLN A 103 5.83 -3.17 -1.19
N ARG A 104 5.56 -1.91 -0.95
CA ARG A 104 6.25 -0.81 -1.61
C ARG A 104 6.54 0.28 -0.59
N ILE A 105 7.79 0.74 -0.56
CA ILE A 105 8.21 1.86 0.25
C ILE A 105 8.56 2.99 -0.70
N VAL A 106 7.94 4.14 -0.50
CA VAL A 106 8.12 5.31 -1.35
C VAL A 106 8.61 6.46 -0.49
N SER A 107 9.74 7.06 -0.88
CA SER A 107 10.22 8.29 -0.25
C SER A 107 9.81 9.47 -1.11
N LEU A 108 9.07 10.40 -0.53
CA LEU A 108 8.62 11.60 -1.20
C LEU A 108 9.56 12.76 -0.90
N PRO A 109 9.67 13.74 -1.81
CA PRO A 109 10.64 14.83 -1.63
C PRO A 109 10.25 15.85 -0.56
N MET A 110 9.02 15.79 -0.04
CA MET A 110 8.53 16.71 0.98
C MET A 110 7.68 16.00 2.03
N PRO A 111 7.62 16.52 3.25
CA PRO A 111 6.73 15.96 4.27
C PRO A 111 5.27 16.03 3.88
N ILE A 112 4.54 14.99 4.27
CA ILE A 112 3.12 14.84 3.99
C ILE A 112 2.31 14.78 5.28
N THR A 113 1.00 14.95 5.16
CA THR A 113 0.06 14.86 6.27
C THR A 113 -1.01 13.84 5.98
N VAL A 114 -1.56 13.22 7.04
CA VAL A 114 -2.72 12.33 6.91
C VAL A 114 -4.02 13.09 6.73
N HIS A 115 -4.03 14.40 7.00
CA HIS A 115 -5.24 15.21 6.85
C HIS A 115 -5.65 15.32 5.38
N GLY A 116 -6.92 15.03 5.12
CA GLY A 116 -7.47 15.12 3.78
C GLY A 116 -7.02 14.02 2.84
N MET A 117 -6.23 13.07 3.31
CA MET A 117 -5.79 11.95 2.49
C MET A 117 -6.98 11.19 1.94
N SER A 118 -6.88 10.78 0.67
CA SER A 118 -7.86 9.90 0.08
C SER A 118 -7.19 8.67 -0.49
N ALA A 119 -7.95 7.57 -0.52
CA ALA A 119 -7.50 6.31 -1.06
C ALA A 119 -8.66 5.66 -1.80
N GLU A 120 -8.40 5.19 -3.02
CA GLU A 120 -9.39 4.55 -3.85
C GLU A 120 -8.75 3.34 -4.51
N TYR A 121 -9.44 2.21 -4.47
CA TYR A 121 -8.96 0.99 -5.12
C TYR A 121 -9.98 0.54 -6.15
N ALA A 122 -9.59 0.55 -7.42
CA ALA A 122 -10.43 0.15 -8.53
C ALA A 122 -9.56 -0.40 -9.67
N TYR A 123 -10.07 -1.39 -10.36
CA TYR A 123 -9.38 -2.00 -11.51
C TYR A 123 -7.96 -2.49 -11.18
N GLY A 124 -7.76 -2.94 -9.94
CA GLY A 124 -6.46 -3.42 -9.50
C GLY A 124 -5.44 -2.33 -9.19
N ILE A 125 -5.87 -1.07 -9.21
CA ILE A 125 -4.98 0.07 -8.96
C ILE A 125 -5.41 0.79 -7.69
N LEU A 126 -4.48 0.96 -6.76
CA LEU A 126 -4.68 1.79 -5.58
C LEU A 126 -4.22 3.21 -5.89
N GLU A 127 -5.12 4.16 -5.76
CA GLU A 127 -4.80 5.58 -5.91
C GLU A 127 -4.80 6.26 -4.55
N LEU A 128 -3.70 6.93 -4.23
CA LEU A 128 -3.55 7.70 -3.00
C LEU A 128 -3.36 9.17 -3.35
N VAL A 129 -4.03 10.04 -2.60
CA VAL A 129 -3.78 11.48 -2.64
C VAL A 129 -3.25 11.89 -1.28
N LEU A 130 -2.01 12.34 -1.24
CA LEU A 130 -1.32 12.70 -0.01
C LEU A 130 -0.94 14.17 -0.07
N TYR A 131 -1.48 14.96 0.85
CA TYR A 131 -1.23 16.40 0.87
C TYR A 131 0.09 16.71 1.55
N LYS A 132 0.77 17.74 1.04
CA LYS A 132 1.98 18.26 1.66
C LYS A 132 1.61 18.97 2.97
N GLN A 133 2.47 18.87 3.97
CA GLN A 133 2.17 19.42 5.30
C GLN A 133 1.81 20.91 5.27
N ASN A 134 2.46 21.69 4.44
CA ASN A 134 2.27 23.14 4.40
C ASN A 134 1.20 23.58 3.39
N ALA A 135 0.56 22.65 2.70
CA ALA A 135 -0.45 22.96 1.68
C ALA A 135 -1.86 23.10 2.26
N ILE A 136 -2.07 22.59 3.47
CA ILE A 136 -3.37 22.65 4.18
C ILE A 136 -3.24 23.68 5.29
N CYS A 137 -3.94 24.78 5.13
CA CYS A 137 -3.98 25.84 6.13
C CYS A 137 -5.25 25.75 6.95
#